data_ee57ae2a8b4d3cde55ea8a34d4b74b23
#
_entry.id   ee57ae2a8b4d3cde55ea8a34d4b74b23
#
_cell.length_a   1.000
_cell.length_b   1.000
_cell.length_c   1.000
_cell.angle_alpha   90.00
_cell.angle_beta   90.00
_cell.angle_gamma   90.00
#
_symmetry.space_group_name_H-M   'P 1'
#
loop_
_entity.id
_entity.type
_entity.pdbx_description
1 polymer ?
#
loop_
_entity_poly.entity_id
_entity_poly.type
_entity_poly.pdbx_seq_one_letter_code
_entity_poly.pdbx_strand_id
1 'polypeptide(L)'
;MNNENEKIIGLLSKINAAQNEMIAAISHRSGHTAEDTAAILQLFDAGNTGRISAELIPESLKKESMVEIKADGSAVLTGKGAIAAKAMSISRERFSSQLLQGTTPEERFVLISVLEKMLKNI
;
A
#
# COMPACT_ATOMS: atom_id res chain seq x y z
N MET A 1 -20.93 21.74 17.78
CA MET A 1 -19.66 21.21 17.29
C MET A 1 -19.47 19.79 17.75
N ASN A 2 -19.11 18.89 16.88
CA ASN A 2 -18.98 17.47 17.22
C ASN A 2 -17.51 17.09 17.37
N ASN A 3 -17.02 17.13 18.61
CA ASN A 3 -15.63 16.80 18.95
C ASN A 3 -15.28 15.34 18.57
N GLU A 4 -16.26 14.46 18.55
CA GLU A 4 -16.08 13.07 18.17
C GLU A 4 -15.65 12.94 16.70
N ASN A 5 -16.30 13.65 15.81
CA ASN A 5 -15.94 13.64 14.39
C ASN A 5 -14.52 14.16 14.18
N GLU A 6 -14.18 15.26 14.84
CA GLU A 6 -12.83 15.84 14.75
C GLU A 6 -11.78 14.88 15.28
N LYS A 7 -12.08 14.16 16.36
CA LYS A 7 -11.18 13.18 16.95
C LYS A 7 -10.94 12.01 16.00
N ILE A 8 -12.01 11.49 15.37
CA ILE A 8 -11.91 10.39 14.41
C ILE A 8 -11.01 10.79 13.23
N ILE A 9 -11.31 11.95 12.62
CA ILE A 9 -10.53 12.42 11.47
C ILE A 9 -9.08 12.69 11.87
N GLY A 10 -8.86 13.26 13.06
CA GLY A 10 -7.51 13.50 13.56
C GLY A 10 -6.71 12.21 13.75
N LEU A 11 -7.34 11.16 14.28
CA LEU A 11 -6.69 9.87 14.46
C LEU A 11 -6.38 9.21 13.11
N LEU A 12 -7.31 9.26 12.18
CA LEU A 12 -7.08 8.75 10.83
C LEU A 12 -5.93 9.47 10.14
N SER A 13 -5.84 10.79 10.31
CA SER A 13 -4.74 11.58 9.75
C SER A 13 -3.39 11.17 10.33
N LYS A 14 -3.33 10.89 11.62
CA LYS A 14 -2.10 10.43 12.26
C LYS A 14 -1.68 9.04 11.76
N ILE A 15 -2.65 8.14 11.59
CA ILE A 15 -2.40 6.81 11.05
C ILE A 15 -1.88 6.93 9.61
N ASN A 16 -2.51 7.78 8.81
CA ASN A 16 -2.08 8.02 7.44
C ASN A 16 -0.65 8.58 7.38
N ALA A 17 -0.32 9.51 8.25
CA ALA A 17 1.03 10.06 8.34
C ALA A 17 2.06 8.97 8.68
N ALA A 18 1.71 8.07 9.61
CA ALA A 18 2.58 6.94 9.96
C ALA A 18 2.76 5.98 8.79
N GLN A 19 1.71 5.73 8.01
CA GLN A 19 1.80 4.92 6.80
C GLN A 19 2.72 5.55 5.76
N ASN A 20 2.63 6.86 5.59
CA ASN A 20 3.50 7.59 4.67
C ASN A 20 4.96 7.53 5.12
N GLU A 21 5.22 7.61 6.41
CA GLU A 21 6.57 7.45 6.96
C GLU A 21 7.10 6.03 6.72
N MET A 22 6.26 5.03 6.84
CA MET A 22 6.62 3.64 6.56
C MET A 22 7.05 3.48 5.09
N ILE A 23 6.26 4.02 4.16
CA ILE A 23 6.59 3.98 2.73
C ILE A 23 7.90 4.71 2.45
N ALA A 24 8.11 5.87 3.08
CA ALA A 24 9.35 6.64 2.92
C ALA A 24 10.57 5.83 3.41
N ALA A 25 10.44 5.15 4.55
CA ALA A 25 11.51 4.32 5.09
C ALA A 25 11.84 3.13 4.18
N ILE A 26 10.83 2.46 3.65
CA ILE A 26 11.00 1.36 2.70
C ILE A 26 11.69 1.88 1.43
N SER A 27 11.25 3.02 0.92
CA SER A 27 11.80 3.65 -0.27
C SER A 27 13.27 3.98 -0.10
N HIS A 28 13.62 4.56 1.05
CA HIS A 28 15.01 4.91 1.35
C HIS A 28 15.91 3.66 1.37
N ARG A 29 15.46 2.58 2.02
CA ARG A 29 16.25 1.34 2.11
C ARG A 29 16.38 0.61 0.79
N SER A 30 15.35 0.68 -0.05
CA SER A 30 15.33 -0.04 -1.33
C SER A 30 15.95 0.76 -2.48
N GLY A 31 16.21 2.05 -2.28
CA GLY A 31 16.75 2.93 -3.32
C GLY A 31 15.70 3.35 -4.35
N HIS A 32 14.42 3.16 -4.06
CA HIS A 32 13.33 3.60 -4.94
C HIS A 32 12.67 4.86 -4.38
N THR A 33 11.93 5.56 -5.23
CA THR A 33 11.11 6.68 -4.79
C THR A 33 9.86 6.16 -4.05
N ALA A 34 9.20 7.03 -3.30
CA ALA A 34 7.94 6.67 -2.65
C ALA A 34 6.88 6.27 -3.68
N GLU A 35 6.85 6.96 -4.82
CA GLU A 35 5.93 6.65 -5.92
C GLU A 35 6.19 5.26 -6.49
N ASP A 36 7.44 4.93 -6.76
CA ASP A 36 7.83 3.60 -7.26
C ASP A 36 7.51 2.51 -6.25
N THR A 37 7.81 2.75 -4.98
CA THR A 37 7.52 1.80 -3.89
C THR A 37 6.02 1.51 -3.79
N ALA A 38 5.20 2.54 -3.84
CA ALA A 38 3.74 2.38 -3.79
C ALA A 38 3.24 1.58 -4.99
N ALA A 39 3.77 1.85 -6.18
CA ALA A 39 3.39 1.13 -7.40
C ALA A 39 3.79 -0.35 -7.34
N ILE A 40 5.00 -0.65 -6.86
CA ILE A 40 5.46 -2.03 -6.70
C ILE A 40 4.55 -2.79 -5.74
N LEU A 41 4.22 -2.21 -4.59
CA LEU A 41 3.34 -2.83 -3.61
C LEU A 41 1.93 -3.02 -4.15
N GLN A 42 1.42 -2.06 -4.90
CA GLN A 42 0.10 -2.16 -5.53
C GLN A 42 0.06 -3.32 -6.54
N LEU A 43 1.09 -3.46 -7.35
CA LEU A 43 1.19 -4.57 -8.31
C LEU A 43 1.31 -5.91 -7.58
N PHE A 44 2.06 -5.94 -6.49
CA PHE A 44 2.21 -7.13 -5.66
C PHE A 44 0.87 -7.58 -5.07
N ASP A 45 0.09 -6.64 -4.55
CA ASP A 45 -1.22 -6.92 -3.96
C ASP A 45 -2.23 -7.39 -5.02
N ALA A 46 -2.14 -6.86 -6.22
CA ALA A 46 -3.01 -7.25 -7.32
C ALA A 46 -2.74 -8.68 -7.81
N GLY A 47 -1.50 -9.15 -7.65
CA GLY A 47 -1.10 -10.48 -8.10
C GLY A 47 -1.23 -10.64 -9.61
N ASN A 48 -1.34 -11.89 -10.07
CA ASN A 48 -1.44 -12.19 -11.50
C ASN A 48 -2.82 -11.92 -12.07
N THR A 49 -3.81 -11.67 -11.22
CA THR A 49 -5.19 -11.41 -11.63
C THR A 49 -5.50 -9.92 -11.66
N GLY A 50 -4.59 -9.09 -11.17
CA GLY A 50 -4.75 -7.65 -11.12
C GLY A 50 -4.68 -7.05 -12.50
N ARG A 51 -5.52 -6.04 -12.73
CA ARG A 51 -5.57 -5.33 -14.00
C ARG A 51 -5.18 -3.89 -13.76
N ILE A 52 -3.89 -3.69 -13.55
CA ILE A 52 -3.36 -2.34 -13.39
C ILE A 52 -2.88 -1.89 -14.75
N SER A 53 -3.40 -0.75 -15.20
CA SER A 53 -3.02 -0.18 -16.48
C SER A 53 -1.57 0.25 -16.49
N ALA A 54 -0.87 -0.01 -17.59
CA ALA A 54 0.50 0.43 -17.81
C ALA A 54 0.65 1.94 -17.64
N GLU A 55 -0.40 2.70 -17.93
CA GLU A 55 -0.39 4.16 -17.82
C GLU A 55 -0.21 4.66 -16.40
N LEU A 56 -0.61 3.84 -15.41
CA LEU A 56 -0.50 4.18 -13.99
C LEU A 56 0.86 3.85 -13.40
N ILE A 57 1.76 3.25 -14.18
CA ILE A 57 3.04 2.77 -13.69
C ILE A 57 4.14 3.80 -14.02
N PRO A 58 4.94 4.20 -13.02
CA PRO A 58 6.08 5.10 -13.27
C PRO A 58 7.03 4.53 -14.33
N GLU A 59 7.49 5.39 -15.20
CA GLU A 59 8.40 5.02 -16.29
C GLU A 59 9.72 4.43 -15.79
N SER A 60 10.17 4.89 -14.62
CA SER A 60 11.38 4.38 -13.98
C SER A 60 11.33 2.88 -13.74
N LEU A 61 10.17 2.34 -13.37
CA LEU A 61 10.02 0.89 -13.11
C LEU A 61 10.13 0.07 -14.39
N LYS A 62 9.67 0.62 -15.50
CA LYS A 62 9.81 -0.02 -16.80
C LYS A 62 11.28 -0.06 -17.23
N LYS A 63 12.00 1.05 -17.03
CA LYS A 63 13.42 1.16 -17.36
C LYS A 63 14.28 0.24 -16.52
N GLU A 64 13.92 0.02 -15.26
CA GLU A 64 14.65 -0.84 -14.34
C GLU A 64 14.28 -2.32 -14.48
N SER A 65 13.40 -2.66 -15.42
CA SER A 65 12.92 -4.02 -15.65
C SER A 65 12.21 -4.64 -14.43
N MET A 66 11.58 -3.80 -13.64
CA MET A 66 10.77 -4.24 -12.50
C MET A 66 9.37 -4.64 -12.92
N VAL A 67 8.93 -4.15 -14.06
CA VAL A 67 7.56 -4.29 -14.57
C VAL A 67 7.60 -4.71 -16.03
N GLU A 68 6.70 -5.61 -16.38
CA GLU A 68 6.46 -6.05 -17.75
C GLU A 68 5.06 -5.60 -18.18
N ILE A 69 4.95 -5.10 -19.41
CA ILE A 69 3.67 -4.70 -19.98
C ILE A 69 3.18 -5.83 -20.87
N LYS A 70 1.99 -6.34 -20.57
CA LYS A 70 1.37 -7.42 -21.34
C LYS A 70 0.70 -6.87 -22.62
N ALA A 71 0.36 -7.78 -23.52
CA ALA A 71 -0.28 -7.43 -24.79
C ALA A 71 -1.61 -6.67 -24.60
N ASP A 72 -2.31 -6.92 -23.50
CA ASP A 72 -3.59 -6.25 -23.19
C ASP A 72 -3.40 -4.85 -22.56
N GLY A 73 -2.16 -4.39 -22.40
CA GLY A 73 -1.85 -3.09 -21.81
C GLY A 73 -1.76 -3.11 -20.29
N SER A 74 -1.93 -4.26 -19.65
CA SER A 74 -1.78 -4.35 -18.21
C SER A 74 -0.31 -4.53 -17.80
N ALA A 75 0.01 -4.12 -16.58
CA ALA A 75 1.35 -4.23 -16.01
C ALA A 75 1.41 -5.35 -14.97
N VAL A 76 2.50 -6.10 -14.98
CA VAL A 76 2.80 -7.12 -13.96
C VAL A 76 4.25 -6.99 -13.53
N LEU A 77 4.55 -7.47 -12.34
CA LEU A 77 5.94 -7.51 -11.85
C LEU A 77 6.72 -8.57 -12.60
N THR A 78 7.97 -8.24 -12.92
CA THR A 78 8.95 -9.23 -13.38
C THR A 78 9.45 -10.04 -12.18
N GLY A 79 10.30 -11.05 -12.41
CA GLY A 79 10.96 -11.76 -11.32
C GLY A 79 11.73 -10.81 -10.40
N LYS A 80 12.45 -9.86 -10.99
CA LYS A 80 13.20 -8.84 -10.24
C LYS A 80 12.26 -7.97 -9.42
N GLY A 81 11.15 -7.53 -10.01
CA GLY A 81 10.15 -6.72 -9.33
C GLY A 81 9.46 -7.48 -8.21
N ALA A 82 9.18 -8.77 -8.41
CA ALA A 82 8.55 -9.61 -7.41
C ALA A 82 9.45 -9.81 -6.18
N ILE A 83 10.75 -9.95 -6.38
CA ILE A 83 11.71 -10.08 -5.26
C ILE A 83 11.73 -8.78 -4.44
N ALA A 84 11.81 -7.63 -5.11
CA ALA A 84 11.76 -6.34 -4.45
C ALA A 84 10.45 -6.14 -3.68
N ALA A 85 9.33 -6.50 -4.31
CA ALA A 85 8.00 -6.37 -3.71
C ALA A 85 7.86 -7.22 -2.45
N LYS A 86 8.38 -8.44 -2.48
CA LYS A 86 8.32 -9.33 -1.32
C LYS A 86 9.09 -8.75 -0.14
N ALA A 87 10.27 -8.21 -0.37
CA ALA A 87 11.06 -7.56 0.68
C ALA A 87 10.33 -6.36 1.27
N MET A 88 9.71 -5.55 0.41
CA MET A 88 8.91 -4.39 0.84
C MET A 88 7.68 -4.82 1.65
N SER A 89 7.03 -5.91 1.22
CA SER A 89 5.82 -6.41 1.89
C SER A 89 6.10 -6.89 3.30
N ILE A 90 7.29 -7.44 3.54
CA ILE A 90 7.69 -7.88 4.89
C ILE A 90 7.78 -6.67 5.83
N SER A 91 8.36 -5.58 5.37
CA SER A 91 8.44 -4.34 6.16
C SER A 91 7.06 -3.75 6.42
N ARG A 92 6.20 -3.76 5.41
CA ARG A 92 4.82 -3.30 5.54
C ARG A 92 4.05 -4.16 6.55
N GLU A 93 4.24 -5.47 6.52
CA GLU A 93 3.58 -6.38 7.45
C GLU A 93 4.02 -6.14 8.89
N ARG A 94 5.30 -5.86 9.13
CA ARG A 94 5.80 -5.49 10.45
C ARG A 94 5.11 -4.23 10.97
N PHE A 95 4.99 -3.23 10.12
CA PHE A 95 4.29 -1.99 10.46
C PHE A 95 2.83 -2.29 10.84
N SER A 96 2.14 -3.09 10.04
CA SER A 96 0.74 -3.45 10.30
C SER A 96 0.58 -4.18 11.62
N SER A 97 1.49 -5.12 11.91
CA SER A 97 1.46 -5.88 13.17
C SER A 97 1.68 -4.98 14.37
N GLN A 98 2.59 -4.02 14.28
CA GLN A 98 2.83 -3.05 15.35
C GLN A 98 1.64 -2.13 15.54
N LEU A 99 1.06 -1.66 14.43
CA LEU A 99 -0.09 -0.77 14.46
C LEU A 99 -1.29 -1.40 15.16
N LEU A 100 -1.50 -2.69 14.90
CA LEU A 100 -2.66 -3.42 15.42
C LEU A 100 -2.38 -4.16 16.73
N GLN A 101 -1.17 -4.00 17.28
CA GLN A 101 -0.79 -4.64 18.53
C GLN A 101 -1.74 -4.24 19.66
N GLY A 102 -2.20 -5.25 20.41
CA GLY A 102 -3.13 -5.01 21.52
C GLY A 102 -4.60 -4.98 21.13
N THR A 103 -4.91 -5.01 19.83
CA THR A 103 -6.31 -5.11 19.39
C THR A 103 -6.76 -6.56 19.40
N THR A 104 -8.06 -6.76 19.69
CA THR A 104 -8.67 -8.10 19.64
C THR A 104 -9.19 -8.41 18.23
N PRO A 105 -9.42 -9.69 17.89
CA PRO A 105 -10.05 -10.05 16.62
C PRO A 105 -11.41 -9.38 16.43
N GLU A 106 -12.20 -9.25 17.50
CA GLU A 106 -13.51 -8.59 17.47
C GLU A 106 -13.38 -7.10 17.14
N GLU A 107 -12.42 -6.44 17.76
CA GLU A 107 -12.15 -5.04 17.47
C GLU A 107 -11.74 -4.83 16.02
N ARG A 108 -10.88 -5.70 15.48
CA ARG A 108 -10.46 -5.61 14.09
C ARG A 108 -11.60 -5.85 13.13
N PHE A 109 -12.48 -6.80 13.44
CA PHE A 109 -13.68 -7.06 12.63
C PHE A 109 -14.58 -5.82 12.56
N VAL A 110 -14.85 -5.21 13.72
CA VAL A 110 -15.67 -4.00 13.80
C VAL A 110 -15.01 -2.85 13.04
N LEU A 111 -13.69 -2.71 13.18
CA LEU A 111 -12.94 -1.66 12.50
C LEU A 111 -13.06 -1.80 10.97
N ILE A 112 -12.90 -3.00 10.45
CA ILE A 112 -13.06 -3.26 9.01
C ILE A 112 -14.44 -2.84 8.54
N SER A 113 -15.48 -3.26 9.27
CA SER A 113 -16.87 -2.94 8.92
C SER A 113 -17.11 -1.43 8.90
N VAL A 114 -16.58 -0.73 9.89
CA VAL A 114 -16.74 0.73 10.00
C VAL A 114 -16.01 1.43 8.87
N LEU A 115 -14.76 1.03 8.59
CA LEU A 115 -13.97 1.63 7.52
C LEU A 115 -14.62 1.41 6.15
N GLU A 116 -15.21 0.22 5.92
CA GLU A 116 -15.93 -0.05 4.68
C GLU A 116 -17.15 0.86 4.52
N LYS A 117 -17.89 1.10 5.62
CA LYS A 117 -19.02 2.05 5.61
C LYS A 117 -18.58 3.45 5.28
N MET A 118 -17.46 3.88 5.89
CA MET A 118 -16.91 5.21 5.65
C MET A 118 -16.50 5.37 4.18
N LEU A 119 -15.88 4.33 3.63
CA LEU A 119 -15.42 4.34 2.25
C LEU A 119 -16.58 4.48 1.26
N LYS A 120 -17.74 3.87 1.56
CA LYS A 120 -18.93 4.00 0.73
C LYS A 120 -19.50 5.42 0.70
N ASN A 121 -19.17 6.24 1.69
CA ASN A 121 -19.66 7.61 1.78
C ASN A 121 -18.84 8.58 0.94
N ILE A 122 -17.76 8.11 0.33
CA ILE A 122 -16.93 8.91 -0.56
C ILE A 122 -17.33 8.65 -2.04
#